data_3820de1ba07a24d4d189c81427c0cbb1
#
_entry.id   3820de1ba07a24d4d189c81427c0cbb1
#
_cell.length_a   1.000
_cell.length_b   1.000
_cell.length_c   1.000
_cell.angle_alpha   90.00
_cell.angle_beta   90.00
_cell.angle_gamma   90.00
#
_symmetry.space_group_name_H-M   'P 1'
#
loop_
_entity.id
_entity.type
_entity.pdbx_description
1 polymer ?
#
loop_
_entity_poly.entity_id
_entity_poly.type
_entity_poly.pdbx_seq_one_letter_code
_entity_poly.pdbx_strand_id
1 'polypeptide(L)'
;MKKIIDDAVAKIAYFNKIGLHYNLVADQIYNRRLEIGKPFDKSYQPFIIAGLIAFDIGRMMGADPYSVNGSGFASRLSNKLVQIQQVIEPLLDVNILSVDLQKHESNIKQAYEILSARDQGSLHEDPKKSFHVGTTKILHFLNPELFIIVDSNAARAFRTAAQVHFLNSTQPGYHPDLYIQCLKLAAEDITKYGINNFQALEPGIPITRIYDKLTFITGRDLNKIDIV
;
A
#
# COMPACT_ATOMS: atom_id res chain seq x y z
N MET A 1 -16.96 19.49 0.79
CA MET A 1 -16.41 18.18 1.17
C MET A 1 -14.89 18.29 1.14
N LYS A 2 -14.18 17.95 2.24
CA LYS A 2 -12.70 18.04 2.27
C LYS A 2 -12.10 17.02 1.30
N LYS A 3 -11.17 17.48 0.46
CA LYS A 3 -10.40 16.60 -0.43
C LYS A 3 -9.25 15.95 0.33
N ILE A 4 -8.70 14.85 -0.19
CA ILE A 4 -7.55 14.16 0.40
C ILE A 4 -6.37 15.13 0.55
N ILE A 5 -6.14 15.97 -0.43
CA ILE A 5 -5.01 16.93 -0.48
C ILE A 5 -5.25 18.24 0.27
N ASP A 6 -6.48 18.51 0.76
CA ASP A 6 -6.74 19.71 1.56
C ASP A 6 -5.92 19.65 2.87
N ASP A 7 -5.37 20.77 3.29
CA ASP A 7 -4.54 20.91 4.50
C ASP A 7 -3.33 19.95 4.52
N ALA A 8 -2.73 19.65 3.34
CA ALA A 8 -1.69 18.62 3.19
C ALA A 8 -0.52 18.81 4.16
N VAL A 9 -0.01 20.03 4.33
CA VAL A 9 1.10 20.33 5.25
C VAL A 9 0.75 19.94 6.70
N ALA A 10 -0.44 20.34 7.18
CA ALA A 10 -0.88 20.03 8.54
C ALA A 10 -1.08 18.51 8.73
N LYS A 11 -1.66 17.82 7.74
CA LYS A 11 -1.86 16.37 7.78
C LYS A 11 -0.53 15.62 7.85
N ILE A 12 0.45 16.01 7.04
CA ILE A 12 1.77 15.39 7.04
C ILE A 12 2.47 15.63 8.38
N ALA A 13 2.48 16.87 8.88
CA ALA A 13 3.07 17.18 10.19
C ALA A 13 2.42 16.34 11.30
N TYR A 14 1.09 16.21 11.27
CA TYR A 14 0.37 15.40 12.25
C TYR A 14 0.70 13.90 12.11
N PHE A 15 0.70 13.35 10.88
CA PHE A 15 1.08 11.96 10.66
C PHE A 15 2.48 11.68 11.20
N ASN A 16 3.45 12.55 10.92
CA ASN A 16 4.83 12.37 11.37
C ASN A 16 4.97 12.38 12.89
N LYS A 17 4.10 13.12 13.59
CA LYS A 17 4.04 13.10 15.05
C LYS A 17 3.52 11.77 15.61
N ILE A 18 2.46 11.20 15.00
CA ILE A 18 1.80 9.99 15.54
C ILE A 18 2.32 8.69 14.93
N GLY A 19 2.90 8.75 13.73
CA GLY A 19 3.31 7.61 12.91
C GLY A 19 4.82 7.45 12.80
N LEU A 20 5.60 7.96 13.75
CA LEU A 20 7.07 7.91 13.68
C LEU A 20 7.62 6.51 13.42
N HIS A 21 7.07 5.49 14.09
CA HIS A 21 7.50 4.10 13.91
C HIS A 21 7.20 3.57 12.50
N TYR A 22 6.08 3.98 11.88
CA TYR A 22 5.77 3.62 10.50
C TYR A 22 6.76 4.24 9.52
N ASN A 23 7.17 5.51 9.77
CA ASN A 23 8.15 6.17 8.92
C ASN A 23 9.51 5.49 9.00
N LEU A 24 10.01 5.23 10.21
CA LEU A 24 11.31 4.57 10.41
C LEU A 24 11.40 3.21 9.73
N VAL A 25 10.34 2.40 9.83
CA VAL A 25 10.32 1.08 9.17
C VAL A 25 10.18 1.22 7.66
N ALA A 26 9.34 2.12 7.17
CA ALA A 26 9.19 2.37 5.73
C ALA A 26 10.52 2.81 5.11
N ASP A 27 11.22 3.75 5.73
CA ASP A 27 12.52 4.24 5.26
C ASP A 27 13.57 3.11 5.17
N GLN A 28 13.61 2.21 6.17
CA GLN A 28 14.49 1.04 6.14
C GLN A 28 14.14 0.09 4.99
N ILE A 29 12.85 -0.14 4.73
CA ILE A 29 12.40 -1.00 3.64
C ILE A 29 12.76 -0.38 2.29
N TYR A 30 12.55 0.92 2.10
CA TYR A 30 12.86 1.61 0.83
C TYR A 30 14.37 1.64 0.57
N ASN A 31 15.18 1.96 1.58
CA ASN A 31 16.64 1.93 1.46
C ASN A 31 17.11 0.52 1.08
N ARG A 32 16.57 -0.50 1.74
CA ARG A 32 16.95 -1.90 1.44
C ARG A 32 16.48 -2.33 0.06
N ARG A 33 15.32 -1.85 -0.40
CA ARG A 33 14.83 -2.06 -1.77
C ARG A 33 15.81 -1.52 -2.80
N LEU A 34 16.34 -0.31 -2.56
CA LEU A 34 17.32 0.33 -3.44
C LEU A 34 18.65 -0.43 -3.43
N GLU A 35 19.15 -0.84 -2.28
CA GLU A 35 20.42 -1.59 -2.15
C GLU A 35 20.37 -2.94 -2.85
N ILE A 36 19.29 -3.71 -2.66
CA ILE A 36 19.14 -5.05 -3.25
C ILE A 36 18.86 -4.95 -4.75
N GLY A 37 18.12 -3.91 -5.20
CA GLY A 37 17.75 -3.70 -6.60
C GLY A 37 16.79 -4.74 -7.18
N LYS A 38 16.51 -5.83 -6.47
CA LYS A 38 15.70 -6.98 -6.91
C LYS A 38 14.61 -7.29 -5.87
N PRO A 39 13.38 -6.74 -6.02
CA PRO A 39 12.35 -6.85 -4.99
C PRO A 39 11.83 -8.28 -4.77
N PHE A 40 12.08 -9.20 -5.69
CA PHE A 40 11.73 -10.61 -5.57
C PHE A 40 12.86 -11.48 -4.98
N ASP A 41 14.02 -10.89 -4.67
CA ASP A 41 15.10 -11.62 -4.02
C ASP A 41 14.67 -12.08 -2.62
N LYS A 42 15.06 -13.32 -2.28
CA LYS A 42 14.72 -13.88 -0.96
C LYS A 42 15.27 -13.07 0.21
N SER A 43 16.36 -12.35 0.01
CA SER A 43 16.94 -11.46 1.04
C SER A 43 16.09 -10.22 1.33
N TYR A 44 15.17 -9.85 0.42
CA TYR A 44 14.23 -8.74 0.64
C TYR A 44 12.96 -9.14 1.37
N GLN A 45 12.56 -10.41 1.33
CA GLN A 45 11.32 -10.89 1.94
C GLN A 45 11.21 -10.61 3.46
N PRO A 46 12.29 -10.76 4.27
CA PRO A 46 12.23 -10.41 5.70
C PRO A 46 11.85 -8.95 5.94
N PHE A 47 12.25 -8.03 5.06
CA PHE A 47 11.90 -6.61 5.15
C PHE A 47 10.43 -6.37 4.83
N ILE A 48 9.86 -7.07 3.82
CA ILE A 48 8.41 -7.04 3.56
C ILE A 48 7.65 -7.53 4.79
N ILE A 49 8.07 -8.64 5.40
CA ILE A 49 7.42 -9.20 6.60
C ILE A 49 7.51 -8.23 7.78
N ALA A 50 8.69 -7.65 8.03
CA ALA A 50 8.89 -6.65 9.08
C ALA A 50 7.99 -5.42 8.86
N GLY A 51 7.88 -4.96 7.61
CA GLY A 51 6.96 -3.88 7.23
C GLY A 51 5.50 -4.23 7.51
N LEU A 52 5.06 -5.40 7.12
CA LEU A 52 3.69 -5.85 7.39
C LEU A 52 3.41 -5.91 8.90
N ILE A 53 4.33 -6.39 9.72
CA ILE A 53 4.21 -6.41 11.18
C ILE A 53 4.10 -4.98 11.72
N ALA A 54 5.02 -4.10 11.32
CA ALA A 54 5.03 -2.71 11.78
C ALA A 54 3.77 -1.93 11.36
N PHE A 55 3.16 -2.29 10.23
CA PHE A 55 1.92 -1.69 9.73
C PHE A 55 0.65 -2.44 10.20
N ASP A 56 0.68 -3.04 11.39
CA ASP A 56 -0.45 -3.70 12.08
C ASP A 56 -1.07 -4.89 11.35
N ILE A 57 -0.32 -5.55 10.46
CA ILE A 57 -0.79 -6.74 9.74
C ILE A 57 -0.34 -8.04 10.43
N GLY A 58 0.57 -7.98 11.39
CA GLY A 58 1.14 -9.16 12.05
C GLY A 58 0.10 -10.16 12.55
N ARG A 59 -1.00 -9.69 13.13
CA ARG A 59 -2.12 -10.54 13.58
C ARG A 59 -2.78 -11.37 12.47
N MET A 60 -2.64 -10.97 11.20
CA MET A 60 -3.22 -11.69 10.06
C MET A 60 -2.27 -12.75 9.49
N MET A 61 -1.01 -12.76 9.95
CA MET A 61 0.05 -13.63 9.44
C MET A 61 0.16 -14.96 10.19
N GLY A 62 -0.51 -15.08 11.36
CA GLY A 62 -0.40 -16.21 12.26
C GLY A 62 0.65 -16.03 13.35
N ALA A 63 0.61 -16.93 14.34
CA ALA A 63 1.45 -16.83 15.54
C ALA A 63 2.95 -16.98 15.27
N ASP A 64 3.29 -17.71 14.19
CA ASP A 64 4.70 -17.93 13.79
C ASP A 64 4.87 -17.71 12.28
N PRO A 65 5.15 -16.46 11.85
CA PRO A 65 5.31 -16.14 10.44
C PRO A 65 6.50 -16.87 9.78
N TYR A 66 7.45 -17.37 10.55
CA TYR A 66 8.65 -18.06 10.08
C TYR A 66 8.63 -19.58 10.34
N SER A 67 7.46 -20.18 10.61
CA SER A 67 7.34 -21.62 10.88
C SER A 67 8.15 -22.47 9.90
N VAL A 68 8.97 -23.35 10.44
CA VAL A 68 9.86 -24.25 9.68
C VAL A 68 9.12 -25.36 8.92
N ASN A 69 7.84 -25.57 9.20
CA ASN A 69 7.05 -26.66 8.57
C ASN A 69 6.55 -26.32 7.15
N GLY A 70 7.07 -25.27 6.52
CA GLY A 70 6.72 -24.86 5.15
C GLY A 70 5.32 -24.23 4.98
N SER A 71 4.49 -24.22 6.04
CA SER A 71 3.15 -23.62 6.05
C SER A 71 3.10 -22.22 6.64
N GLY A 72 4.23 -21.71 7.17
CA GLY A 72 4.34 -20.39 7.74
C GLY A 72 4.11 -19.26 6.70
N PHE A 73 3.79 -18.07 7.19
CA PHE A 73 3.54 -16.90 6.33
C PHE A 73 4.68 -16.63 5.35
N ALA A 74 5.93 -16.71 5.81
CA ALA A 74 7.11 -16.48 4.96
C ALA A 74 7.16 -17.42 3.75
N SER A 75 6.85 -18.70 3.94
CA SER A 75 6.79 -19.67 2.85
C SER A 75 5.66 -19.36 1.86
N ARG A 76 4.46 -19.05 2.37
CA ARG A 76 3.32 -18.66 1.53
C ARG A 76 3.61 -17.37 0.76
N LEU A 77 4.21 -16.36 1.42
CA LEU A 77 4.63 -15.11 0.77
C LEU A 77 5.64 -15.39 -0.35
N SER A 78 6.67 -16.22 -0.08
CA SER A 78 7.65 -16.61 -1.10
C SER A 78 6.98 -17.18 -2.35
N ASN A 79 6.04 -18.11 -2.17
CA ASN A 79 5.31 -18.72 -3.27
C ASN A 79 4.45 -17.71 -4.04
N LYS A 80 3.76 -16.79 -3.35
CA LYS A 80 2.96 -15.73 -3.98
C LYS A 80 3.85 -14.73 -4.74
N LEU A 81 5.01 -14.36 -4.19
CA LEU A 81 5.95 -13.47 -4.88
C LEU A 81 6.49 -14.10 -6.17
N VAL A 82 6.79 -15.40 -6.18
CA VAL A 82 7.16 -16.11 -7.42
C VAL A 82 6.04 -16.06 -8.45
N GLN A 83 4.78 -16.25 -8.03
CA GLN A 83 3.62 -16.22 -8.94
C GLN A 83 3.38 -14.85 -9.56
N ILE A 84 3.61 -13.75 -8.82
CA ILE A 84 3.37 -12.40 -9.33
C ILE A 84 4.59 -11.79 -10.03
N GLN A 85 5.77 -12.39 -9.95
CA GLN A 85 7.01 -11.80 -10.46
C GLN A 85 6.88 -11.36 -11.92
N GLN A 86 6.50 -12.27 -12.82
CA GLN A 86 6.38 -11.95 -14.25
C GLN A 86 5.32 -10.89 -14.55
N VAL A 87 4.29 -10.83 -13.71
CA VAL A 87 3.16 -9.90 -13.85
C VAL A 87 3.56 -8.49 -13.42
N ILE A 88 4.36 -8.37 -12.37
CA ILE A 88 4.76 -7.08 -11.76
C ILE A 88 6.09 -6.55 -12.32
N GLU A 89 6.95 -7.42 -12.85
CA GLU A 89 8.28 -7.02 -13.37
C GLU A 89 8.22 -5.79 -14.30
N PRO A 90 7.26 -5.67 -15.26
CA PRO A 90 7.13 -4.48 -16.11
C PRO A 90 6.75 -3.19 -15.35
N LEU A 91 6.35 -3.32 -14.09
CA LEU A 91 5.87 -2.22 -13.24
C LEU A 91 6.87 -1.79 -12.17
N LEU A 92 8.05 -2.42 -12.10
CA LEU A 92 9.01 -2.16 -11.01
C LEU A 92 9.73 -0.81 -11.15
N ASP A 93 9.89 -0.33 -12.38
CA ASP A 93 10.66 0.88 -12.69
C ASP A 93 9.78 2.04 -13.21
N VAL A 94 8.46 1.93 -13.01
CA VAL A 94 7.51 2.99 -13.37
C VAL A 94 6.93 3.65 -12.12
N ASN A 95 6.60 4.93 -12.22
CA ASN A 95 5.95 5.66 -11.13
C ASN A 95 4.48 5.95 -11.45
N ILE A 96 3.73 6.36 -10.44
CA ILE A 96 2.28 6.57 -10.51
C ILE A 96 1.87 7.66 -11.53
N LEU A 97 2.77 8.58 -11.87
CA LEU A 97 2.49 9.68 -12.80
C LEU A 97 2.88 9.34 -14.25
N SER A 98 3.79 8.38 -14.45
CA SER A 98 4.26 7.96 -15.78
C SER A 98 3.64 6.66 -16.27
N VAL A 99 3.00 5.89 -15.37
CA VAL A 99 2.41 4.60 -15.72
C VAL A 99 1.17 4.78 -16.60
N ASP A 100 1.09 4.01 -17.68
CA ASP A 100 -0.17 3.79 -18.39
C ASP A 100 -1.00 2.76 -17.63
N LEU A 101 -1.82 3.26 -16.68
CA LEU A 101 -2.68 2.39 -15.86
C LEU A 101 -3.68 1.59 -16.70
N GLN A 102 -4.10 2.08 -17.87
CA GLN A 102 -4.99 1.34 -18.75
C GLN A 102 -4.29 0.12 -19.35
N LYS A 103 -3.06 0.30 -19.82
CA LYS A 103 -2.22 -0.77 -20.38
C LYS A 103 -1.89 -1.84 -19.34
N HIS A 104 -1.63 -1.44 -18.11
CA HIS A 104 -1.17 -2.34 -17.03
C HIS A 104 -2.27 -2.78 -16.06
N GLU A 105 -3.52 -2.42 -16.33
CA GLU A 105 -4.66 -2.72 -15.45
C GLU A 105 -4.80 -4.22 -15.17
N SER A 106 -4.69 -5.07 -16.21
CA SER A 106 -4.78 -6.52 -16.03
C SER A 106 -3.66 -7.10 -15.17
N ASN A 107 -2.44 -6.59 -15.33
CA ASN A 107 -1.29 -7.02 -14.54
C ASN A 107 -1.48 -6.68 -13.05
N ILE A 108 -1.90 -5.46 -12.76
CA ILE A 108 -2.12 -5.01 -11.38
C ILE A 108 -3.26 -5.81 -10.74
N LYS A 109 -4.37 -6.03 -11.46
CA LYS A 109 -5.48 -6.85 -10.97
C LYS A 109 -5.06 -8.28 -10.70
N GLN A 110 -4.35 -8.92 -11.62
CA GLN A 110 -3.88 -10.29 -11.45
C GLN A 110 -2.94 -10.42 -10.25
N ALA A 111 -1.98 -9.52 -10.09
CA ALA A 111 -1.10 -9.54 -8.92
C ALA A 111 -1.88 -9.35 -7.61
N TYR A 112 -2.85 -8.42 -7.62
CA TYR A 112 -3.72 -8.18 -6.48
C TYR A 112 -4.53 -9.43 -6.11
N GLU A 113 -5.16 -10.09 -7.08
CA GLU A 113 -5.95 -11.31 -6.89
C GLU A 113 -5.12 -12.47 -6.34
N ILE A 114 -3.91 -12.69 -6.89
CA ILE A 114 -2.99 -13.71 -6.39
C ILE A 114 -2.63 -13.47 -4.93
N LEU A 115 -2.27 -12.24 -4.56
CA LEU A 115 -1.86 -11.89 -3.19
C LEU A 115 -3.03 -11.93 -2.20
N SER A 116 -4.26 -11.59 -2.62
CA SER A 116 -5.44 -11.54 -1.76
C SER A 116 -6.26 -12.83 -1.74
N ALA A 117 -5.85 -13.86 -2.48
CA ALA A 117 -6.61 -15.10 -2.66
C ALA A 117 -6.98 -15.80 -1.35
N ARG A 118 -8.18 -16.42 -1.34
CA ARG A 118 -8.74 -17.23 -0.25
C ARG A 118 -8.57 -18.72 -0.58
N ASP A 119 -7.32 -19.19 -0.56
CA ASP A 119 -6.97 -20.57 -0.88
C ASP A 119 -6.02 -21.14 0.17
N GLN A 120 -5.56 -22.37 -0.03
CA GLN A 120 -4.57 -23.00 0.87
C GLN A 120 -3.24 -22.23 0.93
N GLY A 121 -2.93 -21.42 -0.09
CA GLY A 121 -1.80 -20.51 -0.13
C GLY A 121 -2.10 -19.11 0.38
N SER A 122 -3.27 -18.89 1.01
CA SER A 122 -3.68 -17.57 1.52
C SER A 122 -2.63 -16.96 2.44
N LEU A 123 -2.37 -15.67 2.25
CA LEU A 123 -1.51 -14.89 3.14
C LEU A 123 -2.22 -14.54 4.46
N HIS A 124 -3.55 -14.64 4.52
CA HIS A 124 -4.27 -14.51 5.78
C HIS A 124 -4.16 -15.82 6.58
N GLU A 125 -3.98 -15.73 7.90
CA GLU A 125 -3.98 -16.87 8.83
C GLU A 125 -5.25 -17.73 8.67
N ASP A 126 -6.41 -17.08 8.62
CA ASP A 126 -7.68 -17.73 8.29
C ASP A 126 -7.83 -17.78 6.75
N PRO A 127 -7.75 -18.97 6.12
CA PRO A 127 -7.84 -19.09 4.66
C PRO A 127 -9.19 -18.70 4.08
N LYS A 128 -10.22 -18.54 4.92
CA LYS A 128 -11.54 -18.05 4.51
C LYS A 128 -11.59 -16.53 4.37
N LYS A 129 -10.56 -15.83 4.83
CA LYS A 129 -10.45 -14.37 4.76
C LYS A 129 -9.44 -13.96 3.70
N SER A 130 -9.72 -12.84 3.04
CA SER A 130 -8.82 -12.25 2.06
C SER A 130 -7.78 -11.37 2.74
N PHE A 131 -6.59 -11.29 2.16
CA PHE A 131 -5.46 -10.50 2.63
C PHE A 131 -5.38 -9.11 1.97
N HIS A 132 -6.52 -8.45 1.72
CA HIS A 132 -6.60 -7.23 0.91
C HIS A 132 -5.69 -6.09 1.39
N VAL A 133 -5.74 -5.72 2.67
CA VAL A 133 -4.90 -4.63 3.22
C VAL A 133 -3.42 -4.98 3.14
N GLY A 134 -3.06 -6.21 3.46
CA GLY A 134 -1.69 -6.69 3.32
C GLY A 134 -1.23 -6.72 1.86
N THR A 135 -2.12 -7.06 0.93
CA THR A 135 -1.84 -7.04 -0.52
C THR A 135 -1.38 -5.66 -0.99
N THR A 136 -2.11 -4.59 -0.64
CA THR A 136 -1.72 -3.23 -1.05
C THR A 136 -0.40 -2.81 -0.43
N LYS A 137 -0.09 -3.26 0.79
CA LYS A 137 1.21 -3.02 1.44
C LYS A 137 2.34 -3.79 0.77
N ILE A 138 2.13 -5.06 0.40
CA ILE A 138 3.12 -5.85 -0.35
C ILE A 138 3.43 -5.16 -1.69
N LEU A 139 2.41 -4.81 -2.46
CA LEU A 139 2.58 -4.09 -3.73
C LEU A 139 3.37 -2.79 -3.54
N HIS A 140 3.03 -2.00 -2.53
CA HIS A 140 3.75 -0.78 -2.18
C HIS A 140 5.22 -1.04 -1.84
N PHE A 141 5.54 -2.07 -1.06
CA PHE A 141 6.93 -2.41 -0.76
C PHE A 141 7.70 -2.92 -1.98
N LEU A 142 7.03 -3.54 -2.96
CA LEU A 142 7.66 -3.95 -4.22
C LEU A 142 7.99 -2.74 -5.11
N ASN A 143 7.08 -1.77 -5.22
CA ASN A 143 7.34 -0.51 -5.91
C ASN A 143 6.62 0.66 -5.22
N PRO A 144 7.30 1.37 -4.30
CA PRO A 144 6.74 2.50 -3.57
C PRO A 144 6.57 3.77 -4.43
N GLU A 145 7.08 3.80 -5.65
CA GLU A 145 6.85 4.91 -6.58
C GLU A 145 5.52 4.78 -7.34
N LEU A 146 4.95 3.57 -7.41
CA LEU A 146 3.72 3.29 -8.14
C LEU A 146 2.53 3.00 -7.24
N PHE A 147 2.69 2.09 -6.27
CA PHE A 147 1.57 1.53 -5.53
C PHE A 147 1.30 2.29 -4.24
N ILE A 148 0.03 2.67 -4.01
CA ILE A 148 -0.43 3.27 -2.75
C ILE A 148 -0.88 2.18 -1.76
N ILE A 149 -0.82 2.48 -0.46
CA ILE A 149 -1.41 1.64 0.58
C ILE A 149 -2.90 2.02 0.73
N VAL A 150 -3.77 1.02 0.72
CA VAL A 150 -5.19 1.22 1.00
C VAL A 150 -5.59 0.36 2.20
N ASP A 151 -5.45 0.93 3.39
CA ASP A 151 -5.96 0.38 4.64
C ASP A 151 -7.39 0.87 4.94
N SER A 152 -7.93 0.57 6.11
CA SER A 152 -9.28 0.97 6.51
C SER A 152 -9.47 2.50 6.58
N ASN A 153 -8.42 3.26 6.95
CA ASN A 153 -8.49 4.72 6.97
C ASN A 153 -8.43 5.29 5.56
N ALA A 154 -7.48 4.83 4.73
CA ALA A 154 -7.40 5.22 3.33
C ALA A 154 -8.70 4.88 2.57
N ALA A 155 -9.24 3.68 2.79
CA ALA A 155 -10.53 3.28 2.22
C ALA A 155 -11.68 4.22 2.61
N ARG A 156 -11.70 4.69 3.86
CA ARG A 156 -12.68 5.70 4.32
C ARG A 156 -12.45 7.06 3.66
N ALA A 157 -11.18 7.48 3.51
CA ALA A 157 -10.84 8.73 2.82
C ALA A 157 -11.32 8.72 1.37
N PHE A 158 -11.05 7.65 0.62
CA PHE A 158 -11.53 7.49 -0.75
C PHE A 158 -13.06 7.49 -0.85
N ARG A 159 -13.75 6.85 0.11
CA ARG A 159 -15.20 6.84 0.15
C ARG A 159 -15.82 8.21 0.35
N THR A 160 -15.26 9.00 1.26
CA THR A 160 -15.86 10.27 1.68
C THR A 160 -15.35 11.46 0.89
N ALA A 161 -14.07 11.49 0.54
CA ALA A 161 -13.45 12.64 -0.11
C ALA A 161 -13.41 12.52 -1.64
N ALA A 162 -13.24 11.33 -2.18
CA ALA A 162 -13.08 11.10 -3.61
C ALA A 162 -14.35 10.58 -4.30
N GLN A 163 -15.43 10.35 -3.57
CA GLN A 163 -16.71 9.83 -4.10
C GLN A 163 -16.53 8.56 -4.96
N VAL A 164 -15.60 7.69 -4.57
CA VAL A 164 -15.47 6.39 -5.23
C VAL A 164 -16.75 5.62 -4.98
N HIS A 165 -17.54 5.44 -6.01
CA HIS A 165 -18.78 4.68 -5.95
C HIS A 165 -18.47 3.20 -5.81
N PHE A 166 -19.01 2.59 -4.76
CA PHE A 166 -18.78 1.19 -4.43
C PHE A 166 -19.73 0.30 -5.19
N LEU A 167 -19.18 -0.74 -5.79
CA LEU A 167 -19.93 -1.90 -6.19
C LEU A 167 -20.26 -2.70 -4.91
N ASN A 168 -21.54 -2.77 -4.54
CA ASN A 168 -22.07 -3.70 -3.53
C ASN A 168 -21.37 -3.67 -2.15
N SER A 169 -21.34 -2.57 -1.45
CA SER A 169 -20.79 -2.46 -0.08
C SER A 169 -19.30 -2.82 0.09
N THR A 170 -18.58 -3.14 -0.98
CA THR A 170 -17.14 -3.44 -0.93
C THR A 170 -16.33 -2.18 -0.63
N GLN A 171 -15.32 -2.28 0.23
CA GLN A 171 -14.46 -1.14 0.55
C GLN A 171 -13.37 -0.96 -0.54
N PRO A 172 -12.93 0.30 -0.85
CA PRO A 172 -11.74 0.52 -1.66
C PRO A 172 -10.57 -0.28 -1.10
N GLY A 173 -9.72 -0.82 -1.98
CA GLY A 173 -8.64 -1.69 -1.58
C GLY A 173 -9.07 -3.13 -1.24
N TYR A 174 -10.38 -3.45 -1.26
CA TYR A 174 -10.89 -4.80 -1.03
C TYR A 174 -11.36 -5.47 -2.32
N HIS A 175 -11.18 -4.81 -3.44
CA HIS A 175 -11.46 -5.32 -4.78
C HIS A 175 -10.43 -4.75 -5.77
N PRO A 176 -9.90 -5.55 -6.71
CA PRO A 176 -8.86 -5.10 -7.64
C PRO A 176 -9.30 -3.90 -8.50
N ASP A 177 -10.56 -3.86 -8.97
CA ASP A 177 -11.09 -2.73 -9.75
C ASP A 177 -11.13 -1.43 -8.94
N LEU A 178 -11.52 -1.52 -7.67
CA LEU A 178 -11.54 -0.35 -6.78
C LEU A 178 -10.13 0.10 -6.42
N TYR A 179 -9.17 -0.81 -6.33
CA TYR A 179 -7.77 -0.47 -6.12
C TYR A 179 -7.20 0.31 -7.32
N ILE A 180 -7.52 -0.11 -8.56
CA ILE A 180 -7.17 0.64 -9.77
C ILE A 180 -7.77 2.05 -9.75
N GLN A 181 -9.03 2.19 -9.34
CA GLN A 181 -9.66 3.52 -9.21
C GLN A 181 -8.93 4.39 -8.17
N CYS A 182 -8.49 3.81 -7.05
CA CYS A 182 -7.70 4.53 -6.05
C CYS A 182 -6.35 5.00 -6.63
N LEU A 183 -5.66 4.18 -7.43
CA LEU A 183 -4.42 4.57 -8.12
C LEU A 183 -4.67 5.73 -9.10
N LYS A 184 -5.73 5.66 -9.92
CA LYS A 184 -6.11 6.73 -10.86
C LYS A 184 -6.38 8.04 -10.12
N LEU A 185 -7.16 7.99 -9.06
CA LEU A 185 -7.46 9.18 -8.23
C LEU A 185 -6.22 9.77 -7.55
N ALA A 186 -5.32 8.91 -7.05
CA ALA A 186 -4.07 9.37 -6.47
C ALA A 186 -3.20 10.11 -7.52
N ALA A 187 -3.06 9.55 -8.72
CA ALA A 187 -2.34 10.19 -9.82
C ALA A 187 -2.96 11.56 -10.19
N GLU A 188 -4.30 11.63 -10.27
CA GLU A 188 -5.02 12.87 -10.56
C GLU A 188 -4.83 13.92 -9.46
N ASP A 189 -4.95 13.54 -8.19
CA ASP A 189 -4.79 14.46 -7.06
C ASP A 189 -3.36 15.01 -6.98
N ILE A 190 -2.34 14.14 -7.14
CA ILE A 190 -0.93 14.54 -7.16
C ILE A 190 -0.66 15.51 -8.30
N THR A 191 -1.18 15.21 -9.49
CA THR A 191 -1.02 16.09 -10.66
C THR A 191 -1.67 17.45 -10.44
N LYS A 192 -2.90 17.49 -9.91
CA LYS A 192 -3.64 18.73 -9.61
C LYS A 192 -2.97 19.60 -8.54
N TYR A 193 -2.37 18.98 -7.53
CA TYR A 193 -1.63 19.70 -6.49
C TYR A 193 -0.30 20.27 -7.02
N GLY A 194 0.24 19.66 -8.06
CA GLY A 194 1.54 19.96 -8.65
C GLY A 194 2.64 19.09 -8.04
N ILE A 195 3.35 18.38 -8.89
CA ILE A 195 4.37 17.37 -8.49
C ILE A 195 5.41 17.96 -7.55
N ASN A 196 5.97 19.13 -7.92
CA ASN A 196 6.99 19.79 -7.11
C ASN A 196 6.48 20.20 -5.73
N ASN A 197 5.25 20.70 -5.66
CA ASN A 197 4.62 21.07 -4.38
C ASN A 197 4.39 19.83 -3.52
N PHE A 198 4.02 18.71 -4.16
CA PHE A 198 3.76 17.45 -3.47
C PHE A 198 5.05 16.85 -2.90
N GLN A 199 6.13 16.81 -3.70
CA GLN A 199 7.45 16.37 -3.26
C GLN A 199 8.06 17.27 -2.17
N ALA A 200 7.74 18.58 -2.19
CA ALA A 200 8.20 19.52 -1.17
C ALA A 200 7.54 19.29 0.20
N LEU A 201 6.44 18.54 0.30
CA LEU A 201 5.84 18.16 1.58
C LEU A 201 6.79 17.28 2.40
N GLU A 202 7.51 16.35 1.74
CA GLU A 202 8.51 15.47 2.36
C GLU A 202 9.58 15.10 1.31
N PRO A 203 10.66 15.88 1.19
CA PRO A 203 11.72 15.62 0.22
C PRO A 203 12.38 14.25 0.45
N GLY A 204 12.55 13.50 -0.64
CA GLY A 204 13.20 12.17 -0.61
C GLY A 204 12.27 11.02 -0.24
N ILE A 205 11.01 11.28 0.11
CA ILE A 205 10.02 10.23 0.36
C ILE A 205 9.25 9.94 -0.94
N PRO A 206 8.98 8.65 -1.25
CA PRO A 206 8.14 8.29 -2.41
C PRO A 206 6.81 9.03 -2.42
N ILE A 207 6.41 9.55 -3.58
CA ILE A 207 5.17 10.33 -3.73
C ILE A 207 3.94 9.56 -3.25
N THR A 208 3.87 8.27 -3.54
CA THR A 208 2.76 7.43 -3.09
C THR A 208 2.71 7.30 -1.58
N ARG A 209 3.88 7.29 -0.91
CA ARG A 209 3.94 7.28 0.55
C ARG A 209 3.45 8.58 1.18
N ILE A 210 3.76 9.71 0.57
CA ILE A 210 3.20 11.00 0.99
C ILE A 210 1.67 10.96 0.85
N TYR A 211 1.16 10.43 -0.27
CA TYR A 211 -0.27 10.30 -0.50
C TYR A 211 -0.95 9.35 0.51
N ASP A 212 -0.29 8.24 0.89
CA ASP A 212 -0.77 7.33 1.93
C ASP A 212 -0.98 8.04 3.28
N LYS A 213 -0.02 8.87 3.68
CA LYS A 213 -0.13 9.66 4.91
C LYS A 213 -1.34 10.59 4.87
N LEU A 214 -1.58 11.24 3.73
CA LEU A 214 -2.73 12.12 3.53
C LEU A 214 -4.05 11.35 3.59
N THR A 215 -4.14 10.19 2.94
CA THR A 215 -5.35 9.35 2.97
C THR A 215 -5.61 8.81 4.36
N PHE A 216 -4.57 8.35 5.07
CA PHE A 216 -4.66 7.86 6.44
C PHE A 216 -5.26 8.93 7.38
N ILE A 217 -4.73 10.15 7.35
CA ILE A 217 -5.21 11.25 8.20
C ILE A 217 -6.60 11.71 7.78
N THR A 218 -6.89 11.80 6.48
CA THR A 218 -8.22 12.18 5.99
C THR A 218 -9.29 11.17 6.40
N GLY A 219 -8.96 9.89 6.44
CA GLY A 219 -9.88 8.83 6.88
C GLY A 219 -10.07 8.73 8.40
N ARG A 220 -9.17 9.33 9.18
CA ARG A 220 -9.39 9.51 10.61
C ARG A 220 -10.34 10.69 10.82
N ASP A 221 -11.20 10.59 11.83
CA ASP A 221 -12.11 11.67 12.20
C ASP A 221 -11.31 12.87 12.74
N LEU A 222 -11.01 13.82 11.86
CA LEU A 222 -10.23 15.02 12.20
C LEU A 222 -10.92 15.91 13.24
N ASN A 223 -12.23 15.71 13.48
CA ASN A 223 -12.95 16.47 14.50
C ASN A 223 -12.54 16.13 15.94
N LYS A 224 -11.70 15.10 16.12
CA LYS A 224 -11.13 14.70 17.42
C LYS A 224 -9.66 15.12 17.58
N ILE A 225 -9.12 15.81 16.60
CA ILE A 225 -7.72 16.22 16.62
C ILE A 225 -7.71 17.72 16.95
N ASP A 226 -7.44 18.04 18.21
CA ASP A 226 -7.01 19.37 18.57
C ASP A 226 -5.64 19.61 17.87
N ILE A 227 -5.72 20.33 16.75
CA ILE A 227 -4.53 20.83 16.07
C ILE A 227 -4.00 21.96 16.96
N VAL A 228 -3.10 21.63 17.87
CA VAL A 228 -2.33 22.58 18.67
C VAL A 228 -1.12 23.02 17.88
#